data_607a3b2cadd316ccb745e3037c5c6e6f
#
_entry.id   607a3b2cadd316ccb745e3037c5c6e6f
#
_cell.length_a   1.000
_cell.length_b   1.000
_cell.length_c   1.000
_cell.angle_alpha   90.00
_cell.angle_beta   90.00
_cell.angle_gamma   90.00
#
_symmetry.space_group_name_H-M   'P 1'
#
loop_
_entity.id
_entity.type
_entity.pdbx_description
1 polymer ?
#
loop_
_entity_poly.entity_id
_entity_poly.type
_entity_poly.pdbx_seq_one_letter_code
_entity_poly.pdbx_strand_id
1 'polypeptide(L)'
;MSTYPLVKFAFEVDWGGTKVGFQEVSGLNLEVGVIEYRHGASPDFSKMKMPGLTVNGNVTFKRGTFKSDNDFYAWFQTIHLNTVERRSITISLLDENGEPAVTWKVKNAFPVKLLSSDLKAEGNEVAIETLEIAHEGLTIENN
;
A
#
# COMPACT_ATOMS: atom_id res chain seq x y z
N MET A 1 -0.53 -6.65 -28.48
CA MET A 1 -0.21 -7.17 -27.13
C MET A 1 1.28 -7.14 -26.92
N SER A 2 1.72 -6.56 -25.81
CA SER A 2 3.14 -6.51 -25.51
C SER A 2 3.64 -7.86 -25.01
N THR A 3 4.79 -8.30 -25.51
CA THR A 3 5.44 -9.52 -25.05
C THR A 3 6.46 -9.24 -23.94
N TYR A 4 6.63 -7.98 -23.57
CA TYR A 4 7.58 -7.57 -22.55
C TYR A 4 6.86 -7.31 -21.23
N PRO A 5 7.51 -7.59 -20.09
CA PRO A 5 6.93 -7.21 -18.79
C PRO A 5 6.77 -5.71 -18.67
N LEU A 6 5.81 -5.29 -17.86
CA LEU A 6 5.60 -3.88 -17.58
C LEU A 6 6.74 -3.32 -16.72
N VAL A 7 7.16 -2.08 -17.03
CA VAL A 7 8.17 -1.38 -16.23
C VAL A 7 7.47 -0.70 -15.07
N LYS A 8 8.06 -0.78 -13.89
CA LYS A 8 7.43 -0.32 -12.65
C LYS A 8 7.71 1.13 -12.26
N PHE A 9 8.32 1.92 -13.15
CA PHE A 9 8.64 3.31 -12.82
C PHE A 9 7.49 4.29 -13.13
N ALA A 10 6.50 3.88 -13.91
CA ALA A 10 5.37 4.75 -14.28
C ALA A 10 4.12 4.26 -13.55
N PHE A 11 3.74 4.97 -12.48
CA PHE A 11 2.54 4.64 -11.73
C PHE A 11 1.89 5.92 -11.20
N GLU A 12 0.60 5.83 -10.89
CA GLU A 12 -0.12 6.94 -10.26
C GLU A 12 -0.94 6.44 -9.08
N VAL A 13 -1.19 7.33 -8.13
CA VAL A 13 -1.91 7.00 -6.91
C VAL A 13 -3.05 8.00 -6.74
N ASP A 14 -4.27 7.47 -6.61
CA ASP A 14 -5.44 8.25 -6.23
C ASP A 14 -5.79 7.88 -4.79
N TRP A 15 -5.50 8.78 -3.87
CA TRP A 15 -5.64 8.53 -2.43
C TRP A 15 -6.58 9.52 -1.75
N GLY A 16 -7.29 10.31 -2.54
CA GLY A 16 -8.23 11.29 -2.01
C GLY A 16 -7.60 12.61 -1.57
N GLY A 17 -6.29 12.79 -1.82
CA GLY A 17 -5.57 14.02 -1.54
C GLY A 17 -5.00 14.64 -2.80
N THR A 18 -3.94 15.42 -2.66
CA THR A 18 -3.26 16.03 -3.81
C THR A 18 -2.67 14.96 -4.72
N LYS A 19 -2.73 15.21 -6.02
CA LYS A 19 -2.18 14.28 -7.03
C LYS A 19 -0.72 14.62 -7.33
N VAL A 20 0.07 14.71 -6.29
CA VAL A 20 1.51 14.90 -6.45
C VAL A 20 2.13 13.54 -6.73
N GLY A 21 3.10 13.50 -7.62
CA GLY A 21 3.77 12.25 -7.96
C GLY A 21 4.40 11.59 -6.76
N PHE A 22 4.10 10.31 -6.57
CA PHE A 22 4.71 9.50 -5.52
C PHE A 22 6.01 8.91 -6.03
N GLN A 23 6.99 8.80 -5.14
CA GLN A 23 8.29 8.24 -5.46
C GLN A 23 8.29 6.72 -5.34
N GLU A 24 7.55 6.17 -4.36
CA GLU A 24 7.55 4.75 -4.09
C GLU A 24 6.25 4.34 -3.41
N VAL A 25 5.77 3.15 -3.76
CA VAL A 25 4.67 2.47 -3.07
C VAL A 25 5.14 1.05 -2.80
N SER A 26 5.02 0.60 -1.57
CA SER A 26 5.41 -0.76 -1.18
C SER A 26 4.36 -1.40 -0.29
N GLY A 27 4.41 -2.72 -0.17
CA GLY A 27 3.46 -3.46 0.65
C GLY A 27 2.19 -3.88 -0.07
N LEU A 28 2.20 -3.88 -1.40
CA LEU A 28 1.05 -4.34 -2.19
C LEU A 28 1.03 -5.87 -2.24
N ASN A 29 0.76 -6.47 -1.08
CA ASN A 29 0.86 -7.91 -0.89
C ASN A 29 -0.50 -8.51 -0.54
N LEU A 30 -0.73 -9.71 -1.05
CA LEU A 30 -1.86 -10.54 -0.66
C LEU A 30 -1.32 -11.73 0.11
N GLU A 31 -1.87 -11.97 1.28
CA GLU A 31 -1.42 -13.04 2.15
C GLU A 31 -2.60 -13.64 2.90
N VAL A 32 -2.55 -14.96 3.07
CA VAL A 32 -3.57 -15.65 3.83
C VAL A 32 -2.88 -16.49 4.91
N GLY A 33 -3.47 -16.50 6.11
CA GLY A 33 -2.98 -17.33 7.19
C GLY A 33 -3.24 -18.80 6.88
N VAL A 34 -2.35 -19.67 7.31
CA VAL A 34 -2.49 -21.11 7.12
C VAL A 34 -2.89 -21.74 8.45
N ILE A 35 -3.99 -22.50 8.45
CA ILE A 35 -4.42 -23.27 9.60
C ILE A 35 -3.91 -24.68 9.41
N GLU A 36 -3.15 -25.17 10.37
CA GLU A 36 -2.68 -26.55 10.36
C GLU A 36 -3.57 -27.40 11.27
N TYR A 37 -4.06 -28.50 10.73
CA TYR A 37 -4.93 -29.39 11.42
C TYR A 37 -4.44 -30.81 11.27
N ARG A 38 -4.38 -31.52 12.39
CA ARG A 38 -4.04 -32.95 12.40
C ARG A 38 -5.16 -33.74 13.07
N HIS A 39 -5.75 -34.66 12.33
CA HIS A 39 -6.75 -35.56 12.87
C HIS A 39 -6.06 -36.64 13.72
N GLY A 40 -6.50 -36.83 14.97
CA GLY A 40 -5.87 -37.74 15.91
C GLY A 40 -5.88 -39.19 15.48
N ALA A 41 -6.84 -39.59 14.64
CA ALA A 41 -6.96 -40.94 14.12
C ALA A 41 -6.29 -41.15 12.77
N SER A 42 -5.63 -40.10 12.24
CA SER A 42 -4.95 -40.17 10.94
C SER A 42 -3.71 -41.05 11.02
N PRO A 43 -3.55 -42.03 10.12
CA PRO A 43 -2.32 -42.81 10.07
C PRO A 43 -1.11 -42.06 9.61
N ASP A 44 -1.31 -40.89 8.98
CA ASP A 44 -0.23 -40.06 8.51
C ASP A 44 0.21 -39.09 9.59
N PHE A 45 1.50 -38.82 9.63
CA PHE A 45 2.04 -37.81 10.53
C PHE A 45 2.01 -36.41 9.97
N SER A 46 1.58 -36.24 8.72
CA SER A 46 1.47 -34.93 8.08
C SER A 46 0.20 -34.22 8.56
N LYS A 47 0.33 -32.91 8.74
CA LYS A 47 -0.80 -32.04 9.10
C LYS A 47 -1.54 -31.61 7.85
N MET A 48 -2.86 -31.52 7.93
CA MET A 48 -3.65 -30.90 6.89
C MET A 48 -3.50 -29.39 6.98
N LYS A 49 -3.40 -28.73 5.83
CA LYS A 49 -3.32 -27.28 5.77
C LYS A 49 -4.55 -26.73 5.09
N MET A 50 -5.13 -25.68 5.66
CA MET A 50 -6.29 -25.02 5.07
C MET A 50 -6.11 -23.52 5.17
N PRO A 51 -6.74 -22.75 4.26
CA PRO A 51 -6.66 -21.30 4.33
C PRO A 51 -7.38 -20.76 5.57
N GLY A 52 -6.73 -19.87 6.27
CA GLY A 52 -7.30 -19.17 7.40
C GLY A 52 -7.74 -17.77 7.02
N LEU A 53 -7.57 -16.82 7.94
CA LEU A 53 -7.94 -15.44 7.71
C LEU A 53 -6.96 -14.76 6.74
N THR A 54 -7.49 -13.83 5.96
CA THR A 54 -6.67 -12.98 5.10
C THR A 54 -5.84 -12.03 5.96
N VAL A 55 -4.56 -11.93 5.67
CA VAL A 55 -3.65 -11.02 6.35
C VAL A 55 -3.46 -9.79 5.48
N ASN A 56 -3.81 -8.62 6.00
CA ASN A 56 -3.66 -7.36 5.30
C ASN A 56 -2.45 -6.61 5.84
N GLY A 57 -1.32 -6.68 5.14
CA GLY A 57 -0.13 -5.94 5.50
C GLY A 57 -0.30 -4.46 5.23
N ASN A 58 0.51 -3.65 5.90
CA ASN A 58 0.45 -2.20 5.70
C ASN A 58 1.06 -1.81 4.35
N VAL A 59 0.51 -0.76 3.76
CA VAL A 59 1.03 -0.18 2.52
C VAL A 59 1.76 1.10 2.86
N THR A 60 2.92 1.30 2.26
CA THR A 60 3.77 2.45 2.54
C THR A 60 3.94 3.29 1.28
N PHE A 61 3.69 4.60 1.43
CA PHE A 61 3.83 5.57 0.35
C PHE A 61 4.95 6.54 0.68
N LYS A 62 5.80 6.82 -0.32
CA LYS A 62 6.85 7.82 -0.19
C LYS A 62 6.71 8.87 -1.28
N ARG A 63 6.84 10.13 -0.90
CA ARG A 63 6.84 11.24 -1.84
C ARG A 63 7.75 12.36 -1.36
N GLY A 64 8.13 13.25 -2.29
CA GLY A 64 8.87 14.46 -1.92
C GLY A 64 8.02 15.38 -1.07
N THR A 65 8.66 16.12 -0.18
CA THR A 65 8.00 17.13 0.65
C THR A 65 7.90 18.43 -0.14
N PHE A 66 6.69 18.93 -0.32
CA PHE A 66 6.44 20.15 -1.07
C PHE A 66 5.92 21.24 -0.14
N LYS A 67 6.34 22.47 -0.41
CA LYS A 67 5.86 23.64 0.31
C LYS A 67 4.33 23.77 0.11
N SER A 68 3.62 24.04 1.18
CA SER A 68 2.17 24.22 1.20
C SER A 68 1.34 22.95 0.94
N ASP A 69 1.98 21.78 0.87
CA ASP A 69 1.28 20.50 0.77
C ASP A 69 1.34 19.81 2.13
N ASN A 70 0.21 19.78 2.82
CA ASN A 70 0.08 19.23 4.16
C ASN A 70 -0.94 18.07 4.23
N ASP A 71 -1.24 17.47 3.08
CA ASP A 71 -2.35 16.51 2.97
C ASP A 71 -2.14 15.24 3.78
N PHE A 72 -0.91 14.73 3.88
CA PHE A 72 -0.63 13.55 4.69
C PHE A 72 -0.93 13.82 6.16
N TYR A 73 -0.44 14.95 6.66
CA TYR A 73 -0.64 15.32 8.05
C TYR A 73 -2.11 15.63 8.34
N ALA A 74 -2.79 16.30 7.40
CA ALA A 74 -4.22 16.60 7.56
C ALA A 74 -5.03 15.31 7.67
N TRP A 75 -4.71 14.30 6.86
CA TRP A 75 -5.39 13.01 6.98
C TRP A 75 -5.07 12.33 8.32
N PHE A 76 -3.81 12.37 8.73
CA PHE A 76 -3.38 11.80 10.02
C PHE A 76 -4.13 12.45 11.19
N GLN A 77 -4.40 13.75 11.10
CA GLN A 77 -5.13 14.48 12.15
C GLN A 77 -6.61 14.11 12.27
N THR A 78 -7.16 13.38 11.32
CA THR A 78 -8.54 12.90 11.43
C THR A 78 -8.70 11.82 12.47
N ILE A 79 -7.59 11.27 12.97
CA ILE A 79 -7.63 10.21 13.99
C ILE A 79 -8.05 10.81 15.32
N HIS A 80 -9.14 10.26 15.89
CA HIS A 80 -9.62 10.64 17.21
C HIS A 80 -10.03 9.37 17.94
N LEU A 81 -9.22 8.94 18.90
CA LEU A 81 -9.40 7.67 19.61
C LEU A 81 -9.45 6.51 18.60
N ASN A 82 -10.60 5.82 18.50
CA ASN A 82 -10.77 4.70 17.59
C ASN A 82 -11.53 5.06 16.31
N THR A 83 -11.69 6.36 16.03
CA THR A 83 -12.32 6.83 14.80
C THR A 83 -11.29 7.54 13.92
N VAL A 84 -11.48 7.45 12.61
CA VAL A 84 -10.61 8.08 11.62
C VAL A 84 -11.35 8.18 10.29
N GLU A 85 -10.97 9.14 9.46
CA GLU A 85 -11.46 9.19 8.08
C GLU A 85 -10.82 8.07 7.29
N ARG A 86 -11.63 7.13 6.82
CA ARG A 86 -11.15 6.02 6.01
C ARG A 86 -11.29 6.35 4.54
N ARG A 87 -10.31 5.98 3.75
CA ARG A 87 -10.28 6.27 2.31
C ARG A 87 -10.05 5.00 1.51
N SER A 88 -10.61 5.00 0.30
CA SER A 88 -10.26 3.99 -0.70
C SER A 88 -9.14 4.55 -1.56
N ILE A 89 -8.10 3.74 -1.78
CA ILE A 89 -6.91 4.17 -2.51
C ILE A 89 -6.78 3.31 -3.75
N THR A 90 -6.49 3.94 -4.88
CA THR A 90 -6.26 3.25 -6.14
C THR A 90 -4.86 3.55 -6.62
N ILE A 91 -4.08 2.49 -6.86
CA ILE A 91 -2.72 2.58 -7.37
C ILE A 91 -2.71 1.93 -8.75
N SER A 92 -2.24 2.64 -9.75
CA SER A 92 -2.24 2.15 -11.13
C SER A 92 -0.82 2.13 -11.69
N LEU A 93 -0.40 0.96 -12.17
CA LEU A 93 0.82 0.84 -12.96
C LEU A 93 0.45 1.15 -14.40
N LEU A 94 1.15 2.10 -14.99
CA LEU A 94 0.82 2.61 -16.33
C LEU A 94 1.62 1.88 -17.39
N ASP A 95 1.01 1.72 -18.56
CA ASP A 95 1.70 1.16 -19.73
C ASP A 95 2.45 2.26 -20.48
N GLU A 96 3.02 1.92 -21.61
CA GLU A 96 3.80 2.83 -22.43
C GLU A 96 2.98 3.99 -23.01
N ASN A 97 1.65 3.82 -23.06
CA ASN A 97 0.73 4.85 -23.55
C ASN A 97 0.16 5.71 -22.40
N GLY A 98 0.60 5.47 -21.17
CA GLY A 98 0.09 6.18 -20.01
C GLY A 98 -1.26 5.70 -19.51
N GLU A 99 -1.71 4.54 -19.94
CA GLU A 99 -2.99 3.97 -19.52
C GLU A 99 -2.79 2.91 -18.44
N PRO A 100 -3.76 2.79 -17.50
CA PRO A 100 -3.63 1.78 -16.44
C PRO A 100 -3.61 0.35 -16.99
N ALA A 101 -2.55 -0.38 -16.67
CA ALA A 101 -2.40 -1.78 -17.04
C ALA A 101 -2.72 -2.71 -15.88
N VAL A 102 -2.19 -2.40 -14.70
CA VAL A 102 -2.49 -3.13 -13.46
C VAL A 102 -2.95 -2.14 -12.42
N THR A 103 -4.04 -2.43 -11.74
CA THR A 103 -4.62 -1.56 -10.75
C THR A 103 -4.78 -2.30 -9.43
N TRP A 104 -4.27 -1.70 -8.36
CA TRP A 104 -4.46 -2.17 -6.98
C TRP A 104 -5.45 -1.25 -6.30
N LYS A 105 -6.48 -1.83 -5.68
CA LYS A 105 -7.46 -1.06 -4.92
C LYS A 105 -7.37 -1.46 -3.46
N VAL A 106 -7.18 -0.46 -2.60
CA VAL A 106 -7.04 -0.64 -1.16
C VAL A 106 -8.30 -0.11 -0.49
N LYS A 107 -8.92 -0.94 0.34
CA LYS A 107 -10.23 -0.68 0.93
C LYS A 107 -10.09 -0.21 2.37
N ASN A 108 -10.84 0.85 2.70
CA ASN A 108 -10.94 1.37 4.07
C ASN A 108 -9.59 1.62 4.73
N ALA A 109 -8.74 2.34 4.02
CA ALA A 109 -7.41 2.65 4.49
C ALA A 109 -7.41 3.83 5.46
N PHE A 110 -6.52 3.77 6.44
CA PHE A 110 -6.30 4.89 7.36
C PHE A 110 -4.82 4.96 7.70
N PRO A 111 -4.29 6.17 8.00
CA PRO A 111 -2.88 6.32 8.28
C PRO A 111 -2.54 5.80 9.67
N VAL A 112 -1.42 5.10 9.79
CA VAL A 112 -0.93 4.60 11.08
C VAL A 112 0.42 5.18 11.45
N LYS A 113 1.17 5.72 10.49
CA LYS A 113 2.49 6.25 10.75
C LYS A 113 2.86 7.28 9.69
N LEU A 114 3.35 8.42 10.15
CA LEU A 114 3.86 9.47 9.28
C LEU A 114 5.30 9.76 9.68
N LEU A 115 6.23 9.62 8.73
CA LEU A 115 7.64 9.84 8.96
C LEU A 115 8.17 10.93 8.04
N SER A 116 9.04 11.76 8.57
CA SER A 116 9.79 12.72 7.78
C SER A 116 11.24 12.26 7.68
N SER A 117 11.88 12.52 6.55
CA SER A 117 13.29 12.20 6.39
C SER A 117 14.13 13.02 7.37
N ASP A 118 15.32 12.52 7.69
CA ASP A 118 16.24 13.22 8.56
C ASP A 118 16.63 14.56 7.95
N LEU A 119 16.71 15.59 8.80
CA LEU A 119 17.11 16.92 8.35
C LEU A 119 18.62 17.07 8.55
N LYS A 120 19.34 17.17 7.44
CA LYS A 120 20.78 17.35 7.44
C LYS A 120 21.12 18.62 6.66
N ALA A 121 21.92 19.48 7.28
CA ALA A 121 22.34 20.72 6.65
C ALA A 121 23.28 20.49 5.48
N GLU A 122 23.95 19.35 5.46
CA GLU A 122 24.87 18.97 4.40
C GLU A 122 24.23 17.93 3.50
N GLY A 123 24.40 18.07 2.20
CA GLY A 123 23.90 17.11 1.23
C GLY A 123 22.89 17.71 0.27
N ASN A 124 22.73 17.07 -0.86
CA ASN A 124 21.82 17.48 -1.93
C ASN A 124 20.58 16.56 -2.00
N GLU A 125 20.16 16.07 -0.85
CA GLU A 125 19.02 15.13 -0.79
C GLU A 125 17.70 15.88 -0.73
N VAL A 126 16.71 15.34 -1.42
CA VAL A 126 15.34 15.84 -1.37
C VAL A 126 14.69 15.39 -0.07
N ALA A 127 13.98 16.29 0.60
CA ALA A 127 13.20 15.93 1.77
C ALA A 127 12.05 15.02 1.34
N ILE A 128 11.88 13.91 2.03
CA ILE A 128 10.89 12.89 1.71
C ILE A 128 9.99 12.66 2.92
N GLU A 129 8.69 12.53 2.66
CA GLU A 129 7.75 12.10 3.68
C GLU A 129 7.23 10.71 3.35
N THR A 130 7.03 9.91 4.39
CA THR A 130 6.61 8.52 4.28
C THR A 130 5.33 8.34 5.07
N LEU A 131 4.30 7.79 4.42
CA LEU A 131 3.02 7.50 5.05
C LEU A 131 2.78 6.01 5.00
N GLU A 132 2.59 5.40 6.17
CA GLU A 132 2.21 4.00 6.28
C GLU A 132 0.74 3.93 6.63
N ILE A 133 -0.01 3.11 5.90
CA ILE A 133 -1.44 2.94 6.10
C ILE A 133 -1.78 1.49 6.41
N ALA A 134 -2.81 1.31 7.22
CA ALA A 134 -3.46 0.02 7.40
C ALA A 134 -4.74 0.01 6.56
N HIS A 135 -5.21 -1.17 6.19
CA HIS A 135 -6.41 -1.28 5.36
C HIS A 135 -7.16 -2.59 5.65
N GLU A 136 -8.35 -2.69 5.09
CA GLU A 136 -9.22 -3.84 5.29
C GLU A 136 -9.32 -4.76 4.08
N GLY A 137 -8.58 -4.50 3.03
CA GLY A 137 -8.55 -5.37 1.86
C GLY A 137 -7.83 -4.77 0.68
N LEU A 138 -7.26 -5.63 -0.14
CA LEU A 138 -6.55 -5.27 -1.36
C LEU A 138 -7.07 -6.12 -2.50
N THR A 139 -7.43 -5.48 -3.61
CA THR A 139 -7.80 -6.19 -4.83
C THR A 139 -6.85 -5.80 -5.96
N ILE A 140 -6.65 -6.71 -6.89
CA ILE A 140 -5.76 -6.52 -8.04
C ILE A 140 -6.56 -6.73 -9.32
N GLU A 141 -6.50 -5.74 -10.22
CA GLU A 141 -7.10 -5.86 -11.55
C GLU A 141 -5.98 -5.75 -12.59
N ASN A 142 -5.83 -6.78 -13.40
CA ASN A 142 -4.84 -6.82 -14.47
C ASN A 142 -5.57 -6.92 -15.80
N ASN A 143 -5.56 -5.82 -16.53
CA ASN A 143 -6.29 -5.74 -17.80
C ASN A 143 -5.44 -6.21 -18.97
#